data_5e3dbad02160bd526918c2af292f782a
#
_entry.id   5e3dbad02160bd526918c2af292f782a
#
_cell.length_a   1.000
_cell.length_b   1.000
_cell.length_c   1.000
_cell.angle_alpha   90.00
_cell.angle_beta   90.00
_cell.angle_gamma   90.00
#
_symmetry.space_group_name_H-M   'P 1'
#
loop_
_entity.id
_entity.type
_entity.pdbx_description
1 polymer ?
#
loop_
_entity_poly.entity_id
_entity_poly.type
_entity_poly.pdbx_seq_one_letter_code
_entity_poly.pdbx_strand_id
1 'polypeptide(L)'
;MALKCGIVGLPNVGKSTLFNCLSSAKAQAANFPFCTIEPNLGVISVPDERLNKLAEIVHPGKIVPATCEIVDIAGLVKGASKGEGLGNKFLGNIRECDAIIHVIRCFEDDNVVREGGMAVNPIEDKEIIDTELQLKDLETIESQLAKQQKIAATGNKDAKILVSVLEAYKEVLEQGKNARSVEFESKEEQQAAHDLFLLTTKPVLYVCNVDESSAKTGNEYSKQIEKIATEEGAEAMVIAAKTEEDIASLDSYEDKQMFLEELGLEESGVNRLINKAYHLLNLQTFITAGEMEVKAWTFHKGWKAPQCAGVIHTDFEKGFIRAEVIKYEDYLKYGSEAAIREAGKLGIEGKEYVVQDGDIMHFRFNV
;
A
#
# COMPACT_ATOMS: atom_id res chain seq x y z
N MET A 1 -8.70 11.42 -3.55
CA MET A 1 -8.04 11.39 -2.22
C MET A 1 -6.82 10.52 -2.37
N ALA A 2 -5.72 10.87 -1.68
CA ALA A 2 -4.56 9.99 -1.63
C ALA A 2 -4.92 8.72 -0.85
N LEU A 3 -4.49 7.55 -1.33
CA LEU A 3 -4.72 6.28 -0.65
C LEU A 3 -3.72 6.10 0.50
N LYS A 4 -4.18 5.50 1.58
CA LYS A 4 -3.44 5.40 2.85
C LYS A 4 -3.19 3.95 3.25
N CYS A 5 -1.95 3.63 3.62
CA CYS A 5 -1.61 2.39 4.32
C CYS A 5 -1.51 2.66 5.82
N GLY A 6 -2.22 1.87 6.63
CA GLY A 6 -2.09 1.91 8.08
C GLY A 6 -1.06 0.89 8.57
N ILE A 7 -0.04 1.32 9.32
CA ILE A 7 0.88 0.39 9.99
C ILE A 7 0.27 -0.02 11.33
N VAL A 8 0.09 -1.32 11.52
CA VAL A 8 -0.42 -1.92 12.74
C VAL A 8 0.56 -2.96 13.28
N GLY A 9 0.47 -3.27 14.54
CA GLY A 9 1.26 -4.31 15.22
C GLY A 9 1.13 -4.21 16.73
N LEU A 10 1.41 -5.29 17.41
CA LEU A 10 1.46 -5.33 18.88
C LEU A 10 2.57 -4.42 19.42
N PRO A 11 2.56 -4.07 20.70
CA PRO A 11 3.67 -3.36 21.33
C PRO A 11 5.01 -4.08 21.12
N ASN A 12 6.08 -3.32 20.97
CA ASN A 12 7.46 -3.81 20.90
C ASN A 12 7.81 -4.74 19.71
N VAL A 13 7.03 -4.73 18.64
CA VAL A 13 7.33 -5.49 17.40
C VAL A 13 8.29 -4.76 16.46
N GLY A 14 8.72 -3.52 16.79
CA GLY A 14 9.55 -2.67 15.92
C GLY A 14 8.77 -1.71 15.02
N LYS A 15 7.45 -1.56 15.25
CA LYS A 15 6.56 -0.70 14.44
C LYS A 15 7.04 0.76 14.40
N SER A 16 7.36 1.36 15.55
CA SER A 16 7.80 2.77 15.64
C SER A 16 9.17 2.97 14.99
N THR A 17 10.10 2.02 15.16
CA THR A 17 11.40 2.05 14.47
C THR A 17 11.21 2.07 12.95
N LEU A 18 10.37 1.16 12.45
CA LEU A 18 10.07 1.10 11.01
C LEU A 18 9.41 2.38 10.51
N PHE A 19 8.44 2.94 11.25
CA PHE A 19 7.79 4.19 10.89
C PHE A 19 8.77 5.37 10.88
N ASN A 20 9.72 5.41 11.82
CA ASN A 20 10.78 6.43 11.85
C ASN A 20 11.71 6.30 10.62
N CYS A 21 12.09 5.09 10.22
CA CYS A 21 12.89 4.87 9.02
C CYS A 21 12.15 5.35 7.76
N LEU A 22 10.86 5.04 7.63
CA LEU A 22 10.00 5.53 6.56
C LEU A 22 9.90 7.08 6.56
N SER A 23 9.80 7.69 7.74
CA SER A 23 9.73 9.14 7.89
C SER A 23 11.06 9.84 7.60
N SER A 24 12.19 9.18 7.89
CA SER A 24 13.53 9.67 7.56
C SER A 24 13.79 9.67 6.06
N ALA A 25 13.26 8.69 5.33
CA ALA A 25 13.27 8.68 3.87
C ALA A 25 12.51 9.91 3.27
N LYS A 26 11.54 10.47 4.00
CA LYS A 26 10.89 11.74 3.66
C LYS A 26 11.84 12.95 3.69
N ALA A 27 12.73 13.03 4.66
CA ALA A 27 13.61 14.18 4.84
C ALA A 27 14.59 14.35 3.66
N GLN A 28 14.96 13.27 2.99
CA GLN A 28 15.81 13.28 1.80
C GLN A 28 15.07 13.73 0.53
N ALA A 29 13.73 13.60 0.51
CA ALA A 29 12.86 14.04 -0.58
C ALA A 29 12.20 15.43 -0.34
N ALA A 30 12.57 16.12 0.73
CA ALA A 30 11.86 17.28 1.29
C ALA A 30 12.05 18.60 0.53
N ASN A 31 11.75 18.65 -0.76
CA ASN A 31 11.53 19.90 -1.48
C ASN A 31 10.07 20.08 -1.95
N PHE A 32 9.11 19.39 -1.30
CA PHE A 32 7.69 19.57 -1.62
C PHE A 32 7.05 20.64 -0.71
N PRO A 33 6.61 21.78 -1.25
CA PRO A 33 5.74 22.70 -0.52
C PRO A 33 4.37 22.07 -0.32
N PHE A 34 3.78 22.22 0.89
CA PHE A 34 2.44 21.78 1.31
C PHE A 34 2.28 20.43 2.01
N CYS A 35 3.30 19.87 2.66
CA CYS A 35 3.06 18.78 3.59
C CYS A 35 2.66 19.33 4.97
N THR A 36 1.39 19.25 5.32
CA THR A 36 0.93 19.39 6.71
C THR A 36 1.53 18.25 7.53
N ILE A 37 2.24 18.59 8.60
CA ILE A 37 2.82 17.60 9.52
C ILE A 37 1.71 17.22 10.50
N GLU A 38 0.90 16.22 10.16
CA GLU A 38 0.09 15.55 11.18
C GLU A 38 0.98 14.55 11.91
N PRO A 39 0.97 14.52 13.25
CA PRO A 39 1.66 13.48 13.99
C PRO A 39 1.06 12.14 13.57
N ASN A 40 1.88 11.21 13.14
CA ASN A 40 1.56 9.86 12.67
C ASN A 40 1.16 9.71 11.17
N LEU A 41 1.23 10.76 10.34
CA LEU A 41 1.07 10.66 8.90
C LEU A 41 2.40 10.93 8.20
N GLY A 42 2.90 9.95 7.46
CA GLY A 42 4.06 10.08 6.58
C GLY A 42 3.61 10.10 5.11
N VAL A 43 3.93 11.19 4.38
CA VAL A 43 3.87 11.19 2.91
C VAL A 43 5.25 10.83 2.41
N ILE A 44 5.40 9.68 1.78
CA ILE A 44 6.68 9.07 1.47
C ILE A 44 6.83 8.97 -0.05
N SER A 45 8.00 9.33 -0.57
CA SER A 45 8.31 9.16 -1.99
C SER A 45 8.46 7.70 -2.34
N VAL A 46 7.82 7.27 -3.43
CA VAL A 46 7.97 5.92 -3.97
C VAL A 46 9.28 5.84 -4.75
N PRO A 47 10.23 4.99 -4.34
CA PRO A 47 11.46 4.77 -5.08
C PRO A 47 11.18 4.23 -6.48
N ASP A 48 11.70 4.91 -7.51
CA ASP A 48 11.52 4.48 -8.90
C ASP A 48 12.77 4.86 -9.72
N GLU A 49 13.61 3.88 -9.98
CA GLU A 49 14.85 4.08 -10.75
C GLU A 49 14.61 4.53 -12.20
N ARG A 50 13.40 4.29 -12.72
CA ARG A 50 13.04 4.71 -14.08
C ARG A 50 13.13 6.22 -14.23
N LEU A 51 12.81 6.97 -13.18
CA LEU A 51 12.90 8.44 -13.18
C LEU A 51 14.33 8.92 -13.31
N ASN A 52 15.26 8.28 -12.59
CA ASN A 52 16.68 8.64 -12.65
C ASN A 52 17.27 8.37 -14.04
N LYS A 53 17.01 7.19 -14.60
CA LYS A 53 17.46 6.83 -15.96
C LYS A 53 16.85 7.72 -17.05
N LEU A 54 15.61 8.13 -16.92
CA LEU A 54 15.00 9.11 -17.83
C LEU A 54 15.64 10.49 -17.66
N ALA A 55 15.93 10.90 -16.43
CA ALA A 55 16.59 12.18 -16.17
C ALA A 55 17.99 12.27 -16.76
N GLU A 56 18.74 11.17 -16.81
CA GLU A 56 20.04 11.09 -17.51
C GLU A 56 19.92 11.34 -19.02
N ILE A 57 18.78 11.02 -19.61
CA ILE A 57 18.53 11.21 -21.06
C ILE A 57 17.96 12.61 -21.34
N VAL A 58 16.96 13.03 -20.53
CA VAL A 58 16.18 14.24 -20.79
C VAL A 58 16.83 15.49 -20.18
N HIS A 59 17.70 15.32 -19.16
CA HIS A 59 18.35 16.40 -18.39
C HIS A 59 17.33 17.42 -17.84
N PRO A 60 16.32 16.98 -17.06
CA PRO A 60 15.24 17.84 -16.60
C PRO A 60 15.72 18.81 -15.51
N GLY A 61 14.98 19.92 -15.36
CA GLY A 61 15.21 20.86 -14.25
C GLY A 61 14.90 20.26 -12.87
N LYS A 62 14.04 19.25 -12.79
CA LYS A 62 13.69 18.52 -11.54
C LYS A 62 13.12 17.14 -11.82
N ILE A 63 13.25 16.25 -10.81
CA ILE A 63 12.63 14.92 -10.77
C ILE A 63 11.55 14.94 -9.68
N VAL A 64 10.35 14.44 -10.00
CA VAL A 64 9.21 14.41 -9.08
C VAL A 64 8.69 12.98 -8.97
N PRO A 65 9.03 12.23 -7.90
CA PRO A 65 8.55 10.87 -7.69
C PRO A 65 7.06 10.83 -7.33
N ALA A 66 6.44 9.67 -7.48
CA ALA A 66 5.14 9.38 -6.89
C ALA A 66 5.24 9.37 -5.36
N THR A 67 4.10 9.53 -4.68
CA THR A 67 4.05 9.50 -3.21
C THR A 67 3.00 8.52 -2.72
N CYS A 68 3.25 7.93 -1.55
CA CYS A 68 2.33 7.07 -0.81
C CYS A 68 2.13 7.63 0.59
N GLU A 69 0.90 7.59 1.11
CA GLU A 69 0.60 7.99 2.48
C GLU A 69 0.66 6.77 3.40
N ILE A 70 1.46 6.85 4.46
CA ILE A 70 1.57 5.82 5.48
C ILE A 70 1.23 6.43 6.84
N VAL A 71 0.31 5.79 7.57
CA VAL A 71 -0.18 6.24 8.88
C VAL A 71 0.32 5.30 9.97
N ASP A 72 1.02 5.83 10.96
CA ASP A 72 1.33 5.05 12.18
C ASP A 72 0.08 4.97 13.05
N ILE A 73 -0.49 3.78 13.15
CA ILE A 73 -1.63 3.52 14.00
C ILE A 73 -1.11 3.00 15.34
N ALA A 74 -1.43 3.72 16.42
CA ALA A 74 -1.00 3.36 17.77
C ALA A 74 -1.30 1.88 18.07
N GLY A 75 -0.36 1.20 18.74
CA GLY A 75 -0.43 -0.25 18.92
C GLY A 75 -1.73 -0.73 19.56
N LEU A 76 -2.24 -1.85 19.06
CA LEU A 76 -3.40 -2.55 19.60
C LEU A 76 -2.98 -3.28 20.88
N VAL A 77 -3.81 -3.19 21.91
CA VAL A 77 -3.77 -4.07 23.08
C VAL A 77 -4.97 -5.02 22.99
N LYS A 78 -4.78 -6.25 23.45
CA LYS A 78 -5.84 -7.27 23.52
C LYS A 78 -7.07 -6.72 24.25
N GLY A 79 -8.26 -6.91 23.68
CA GLY A 79 -9.51 -6.38 24.23
C GLY A 79 -9.90 -4.99 23.74
N ALA A 80 -9.24 -4.47 22.70
CA ALA A 80 -9.54 -3.15 22.14
C ALA A 80 -10.95 -3.04 21.54
N SER A 81 -11.49 -4.14 21.03
CA SER A 81 -12.87 -4.21 20.49
C SER A 81 -13.93 -4.05 21.57
N LYS A 82 -13.62 -4.39 22.83
CA LYS A 82 -14.55 -4.29 23.99
C LYS A 82 -14.30 -3.05 24.83
N GLY A 83 -13.24 -2.28 24.56
CA GLY A 83 -12.79 -1.15 25.36
C GLY A 83 -13.41 0.17 24.97
N GLU A 84 -13.73 1.01 25.96
CA GLU A 84 -14.02 2.41 25.75
C GLU A 84 -12.70 3.18 25.53
N GLY A 85 -12.67 4.11 24.56
CA GLY A 85 -11.57 5.06 24.38
C GLY A 85 -10.52 4.67 23.33
N LEU A 86 -9.32 4.25 23.72
CA LEU A 86 -8.17 4.04 22.81
C LEU A 86 -8.41 2.96 21.74
N GLY A 87 -9.11 1.87 22.08
CA GLY A 87 -9.41 0.79 21.12
C GLY A 87 -10.32 1.25 19.99
N ASN A 88 -11.37 2.01 20.30
CA ASN A 88 -12.27 2.55 19.28
C ASN A 88 -11.56 3.56 18.37
N LYS A 89 -10.63 4.36 18.90
CA LYS A 89 -9.80 5.29 18.11
C LYS A 89 -8.88 4.53 17.16
N PHE A 90 -8.24 3.46 17.64
CA PHE A 90 -7.41 2.57 16.82
C PHE A 90 -8.20 1.99 15.64
N LEU A 91 -9.36 1.38 15.91
CA LEU A 91 -10.22 0.79 14.88
C LEU A 91 -10.77 1.86 13.90
N GLY A 92 -11.03 3.07 14.39
CA GLY A 92 -11.40 4.21 13.56
C GLY A 92 -10.29 4.62 12.59
N ASN A 93 -9.06 4.69 13.06
CA ASN A 93 -7.90 5.01 12.22
C ASN A 93 -7.67 3.94 11.13
N ILE A 94 -7.81 2.65 11.47
CA ILE A 94 -7.73 1.57 10.46
C ILE A 94 -8.84 1.73 9.42
N ARG A 95 -10.04 2.12 9.81
CA ARG A 95 -11.17 2.30 8.88
C ARG A 95 -10.89 3.35 7.81
N GLU A 96 -10.15 4.40 8.15
CA GLU A 96 -9.74 5.47 7.23
C GLU A 96 -8.59 5.07 6.27
N CYS A 97 -7.94 3.94 6.52
CA CYS A 97 -6.89 3.42 5.64
C CYS A 97 -7.48 2.51 4.55
N ASP A 98 -6.79 2.43 3.42
CA ASP A 98 -7.18 1.60 2.28
C ASP A 98 -6.51 0.22 2.30
N ALA A 99 -5.36 0.10 2.98
CA ALA A 99 -4.62 -1.14 3.17
C ALA A 99 -3.94 -1.17 4.55
N ILE A 100 -3.53 -2.36 4.97
CA ILE A 100 -2.89 -2.61 6.27
C ILE A 100 -1.48 -3.16 6.07
N ILE A 101 -0.51 -2.55 6.72
CA ILE A 101 0.86 -3.07 6.89
C ILE A 101 0.94 -3.63 8.31
N HIS A 102 0.92 -4.95 8.44
CA HIS A 102 0.91 -5.62 9.72
C HIS A 102 2.33 -6.06 10.11
N VAL A 103 2.95 -5.34 11.04
CA VAL A 103 4.29 -5.64 11.55
C VAL A 103 4.22 -6.71 12.61
N ILE A 104 4.97 -7.79 12.42
CA ILE A 104 5.00 -8.98 13.27
C ILE A 104 6.43 -9.21 13.75
N ARG A 105 6.58 -9.48 15.04
CA ARG A 105 7.87 -9.80 15.63
C ARG A 105 8.32 -11.21 15.24
N CYS A 106 9.45 -11.29 14.55
CA CYS A 106 10.11 -12.54 14.12
C CYS A 106 11.59 -12.58 14.59
N PHE A 107 11.94 -11.90 15.67
CA PHE A 107 13.28 -11.87 16.25
C PHE A 107 13.24 -12.17 17.74
N GLU A 108 14.30 -12.75 18.27
CA GLU A 108 14.48 -12.99 19.68
C GLU A 108 15.31 -11.85 20.31
N ASP A 109 14.84 -11.32 21.43
CA ASP A 109 15.56 -10.34 22.25
C ASP A 109 15.04 -10.44 23.68
N ASP A 110 15.91 -10.82 24.60
CA ASP A 110 15.57 -11.02 26.03
C ASP A 110 15.17 -9.70 26.72
N ASN A 111 15.54 -8.55 26.17
CA ASN A 111 15.19 -7.24 26.68
C ASN A 111 13.82 -6.74 26.19
N VAL A 112 13.22 -7.41 25.22
CA VAL A 112 11.95 -7.01 24.64
C VAL A 112 10.82 -7.86 25.20
N VAL A 113 10.01 -7.26 26.06
CA VAL A 113 8.85 -7.93 26.68
C VAL A 113 7.71 -8.04 25.67
N ARG A 114 7.14 -9.25 25.53
CA ARG A 114 5.94 -9.54 24.76
C ARG A 114 4.71 -9.55 25.66
N GLU A 115 3.60 -9.02 25.19
CA GLU A 115 2.31 -9.19 25.87
C GLU A 115 1.89 -10.66 25.77
N GLY A 116 1.82 -11.36 26.91
CA GLY A 116 1.45 -12.79 26.95
C GLY A 116 2.62 -13.75 27.20
N GLY A 117 3.86 -13.29 27.37
CA GLY A 117 5.02 -14.13 27.69
C GLY A 117 6.32 -13.73 27.05
N MET A 118 7.39 -14.44 27.31
CA MET A 118 8.74 -14.12 26.77
C MET A 118 9.02 -14.77 25.43
N ALA A 119 8.33 -15.87 25.08
CA ALA A 119 8.57 -16.58 23.82
C ALA A 119 7.99 -15.85 22.61
N VAL A 120 8.76 -15.79 21.53
CA VAL A 120 8.30 -15.25 20.24
C VAL A 120 7.26 -16.20 19.65
N ASN A 121 6.09 -15.67 19.29
CA ASN A 121 5.02 -16.43 18.64
C ASN A 121 4.30 -15.56 17.60
N PRO A 122 4.83 -15.50 16.37
CA PRO A 122 4.32 -14.61 15.32
C PRO A 122 2.89 -14.97 14.89
N ILE A 123 2.50 -16.24 14.98
CA ILE A 123 1.15 -16.69 14.64
C ILE A 123 0.15 -16.12 15.65
N GLU A 124 0.40 -16.27 16.93
CA GLU A 124 -0.47 -15.74 17.98
C GLU A 124 -0.55 -14.20 17.91
N ASP A 125 0.58 -13.53 17.64
CA ASP A 125 0.62 -12.08 17.51
C ASP A 125 -0.26 -11.59 16.35
N LYS A 126 -0.25 -12.31 15.20
CA LYS A 126 -1.14 -12.08 14.08
C LYS A 126 -2.60 -12.30 14.47
N GLU A 127 -2.91 -13.42 15.09
CA GLU A 127 -4.26 -13.81 15.46
C GLU A 127 -4.91 -12.85 16.46
N ILE A 128 -4.13 -12.24 17.36
CA ILE A 128 -4.64 -11.21 18.28
C ILE A 128 -5.19 -10.03 17.51
N ILE A 129 -4.43 -9.50 16.54
CA ILE A 129 -4.88 -8.36 15.70
C ILE A 129 -6.08 -8.76 14.85
N ASP A 130 -6.00 -9.89 14.16
CA ASP A 130 -7.10 -10.37 13.31
C ASP A 130 -8.40 -10.53 14.11
N THR A 131 -8.33 -11.14 15.28
CA THR A 131 -9.50 -11.35 16.14
C THR A 131 -10.15 -10.02 16.54
N GLU A 132 -9.38 -9.01 16.92
CA GLU A 132 -9.93 -7.71 17.28
C GLU A 132 -10.64 -7.02 16.08
N LEU A 133 -10.07 -7.13 14.88
CA LEU A 133 -10.68 -6.60 13.66
C LEU A 133 -11.95 -7.39 13.29
N GLN A 134 -11.91 -8.71 13.38
CA GLN A 134 -13.04 -9.60 13.10
C GLN A 134 -14.21 -9.36 14.05
N LEU A 135 -13.95 -9.22 15.35
CA LEU A 135 -14.98 -8.92 16.33
C LEU A 135 -15.66 -7.58 16.06
N LYS A 136 -14.88 -6.56 15.62
CA LYS A 136 -15.45 -5.26 15.27
C LYS A 136 -16.29 -5.30 14.00
N ASP A 137 -15.88 -6.08 13.03
CA ASP A 137 -16.65 -6.28 11.81
C ASP A 137 -17.93 -7.06 12.09
N LEU A 138 -17.90 -8.10 12.94
CA LEU A 138 -19.09 -8.84 13.38
C LEU A 138 -20.12 -7.91 14.05
N GLU A 139 -19.68 -7.04 14.96
CA GLU A 139 -20.56 -6.04 15.58
C GLU A 139 -21.23 -5.14 14.52
N THR A 140 -20.48 -4.70 13.54
CA THR A 140 -20.99 -3.88 12.44
C THR A 140 -22.00 -4.65 11.60
N ILE A 141 -21.70 -5.88 11.23
CA ILE A 141 -22.53 -6.76 10.41
C ILE A 141 -23.85 -7.08 11.15
N GLU A 142 -23.81 -7.46 12.42
CA GLU A 142 -24.99 -7.79 13.19
C GLU A 142 -25.93 -6.59 13.34
N SER A 143 -25.37 -5.40 13.59
CA SER A 143 -26.14 -4.17 13.62
C SER A 143 -26.82 -3.85 12.29
N GLN A 144 -26.15 -4.09 11.17
CA GLN A 144 -26.68 -3.87 9.83
C GLN A 144 -27.73 -4.94 9.46
N LEU A 145 -27.47 -6.22 9.74
CA LEU A 145 -28.40 -7.33 9.48
C LEU A 145 -29.76 -7.10 10.14
N ALA A 146 -29.78 -6.72 11.42
CA ALA A 146 -31.01 -6.46 12.16
C ALA A 146 -31.90 -5.37 11.51
N LYS A 147 -31.29 -4.41 10.83
CA LYS A 147 -31.99 -3.33 10.10
C LYS A 147 -32.41 -3.79 8.70
N GLN A 148 -31.47 -4.36 7.95
CA GLN A 148 -31.69 -4.68 6.53
C GLN A 148 -32.65 -5.84 6.32
N GLN A 149 -32.70 -6.83 7.21
CA GLN A 149 -33.69 -7.93 7.15
C GLN A 149 -35.11 -7.42 7.21
N LYS A 150 -35.40 -6.38 8.02
CA LYS A 150 -36.73 -5.76 8.08
C LYS A 150 -37.12 -5.08 6.76
N ILE A 151 -36.14 -4.40 6.12
CA ILE A 151 -36.32 -3.73 4.82
C ILE A 151 -36.49 -4.77 3.70
N ALA A 152 -35.65 -5.81 3.72
CA ALA A 152 -35.68 -6.90 2.72
C ALA A 152 -37.03 -7.64 2.75
N ALA A 153 -37.66 -7.79 3.94
CA ALA A 153 -38.99 -8.39 4.10
C ALA A 153 -40.10 -7.61 3.39
N THR A 154 -39.92 -6.31 3.12
CA THR A 154 -40.87 -5.50 2.32
C THR A 154 -40.70 -5.68 0.80
N GLY A 155 -39.78 -6.54 0.36
CA GLY A 155 -39.54 -6.82 -1.05
C GLY A 155 -38.42 -5.94 -1.72
N ASN A 156 -37.76 -5.07 -0.95
CA ASN A 156 -36.71 -4.22 -1.46
C ASN A 156 -35.50 -5.06 -1.98
N LYS A 157 -35.11 -4.88 -3.25
CA LYS A 157 -34.06 -5.69 -3.91
C LYS A 157 -32.68 -5.38 -3.37
N ASP A 158 -32.35 -4.12 -3.16
CA ASP A 158 -31.02 -3.71 -2.68
C ASP A 158 -30.79 -4.20 -1.26
N ALA A 159 -31.83 -4.14 -0.40
CA ALA A 159 -31.75 -4.70 0.94
C ALA A 159 -31.55 -6.23 0.94
N LYS A 160 -32.13 -6.96 -0.02
CA LYS A 160 -31.92 -8.42 -0.14
C LYS A 160 -30.47 -8.74 -0.54
N ILE A 161 -29.91 -8.00 -1.48
CA ILE A 161 -28.49 -8.13 -1.89
C ILE A 161 -27.59 -7.85 -0.69
N LEU A 162 -27.83 -6.75 0.03
CA LEU A 162 -27.04 -6.39 1.19
C LEU A 162 -27.13 -7.45 2.30
N VAL A 163 -28.31 -8.02 2.55
CA VAL A 163 -28.49 -9.13 3.52
C VAL A 163 -27.66 -10.33 3.10
N SER A 164 -27.69 -10.74 1.82
CA SER A 164 -26.88 -11.86 1.31
C SER A 164 -25.37 -11.61 1.55
N VAL A 165 -24.90 -10.41 1.25
CA VAL A 165 -23.49 -10.01 1.48
C VAL A 165 -23.11 -10.06 2.96
N LEU A 166 -23.97 -9.51 3.83
CA LEU A 166 -23.75 -9.49 5.28
C LEU A 166 -23.74 -10.90 5.88
N GLU A 167 -24.62 -11.80 5.42
CA GLU A 167 -24.68 -13.20 5.88
C GLU A 167 -23.43 -13.97 5.44
N ALA A 168 -22.96 -13.78 4.20
CA ALA A 168 -21.72 -14.39 3.71
C ALA A 168 -20.50 -13.94 4.53
N TYR A 169 -20.39 -12.64 4.82
CA TYR A 169 -19.31 -12.14 5.66
C TYR A 169 -19.40 -12.64 7.11
N LYS A 170 -20.61 -12.69 7.67
CA LYS A 170 -20.82 -13.22 9.03
C LYS A 170 -20.33 -14.66 9.15
N GLU A 171 -20.67 -15.51 8.20
CA GLU A 171 -20.30 -16.92 8.20
C GLU A 171 -18.77 -17.13 8.26
N VAL A 172 -18.01 -16.41 7.44
CA VAL A 172 -16.53 -16.56 7.42
C VAL A 172 -15.87 -15.97 8.66
N LEU A 173 -16.39 -14.85 9.18
CA LEU A 173 -15.86 -14.23 10.40
C LEU A 173 -16.14 -15.10 11.64
N GLU A 174 -17.29 -15.77 11.74
CA GLU A 174 -17.60 -16.74 12.79
C GLU A 174 -16.69 -17.98 12.74
N GLN A 175 -16.12 -18.29 11.58
CA GLN A 175 -15.08 -19.33 11.40
C GLN A 175 -13.67 -18.84 11.73
N GLY A 176 -13.51 -17.60 12.18
CA GLY A 176 -12.18 -16.99 12.44
C GLY A 176 -11.41 -16.63 11.18
N LYS A 177 -12.08 -16.53 10.02
CA LYS A 177 -11.46 -16.08 8.77
C LYS A 177 -11.75 -14.61 8.52
N ASN A 178 -10.89 -13.94 7.77
CA ASN A 178 -11.06 -12.53 7.41
C ASN A 178 -12.05 -12.38 6.25
N ALA A 179 -12.86 -11.29 6.24
CA ALA A 179 -13.87 -11.04 5.22
C ALA A 179 -13.30 -10.95 3.80
N ARG A 180 -12.02 -10.58 3.63
CA ARG A 180 -11.33 -10.58 2.32
C ARG A 180 -11.25 -11.94 1.64
N SER A 181 -11.54 -13.04 2.34
CA SER A 181 -11.61 -14.38 1.75
C SER A 181 -12.91 -14.64 0.97
N VAL A 182 -13.89 -13.76 1.05
CA VAL A 182 -15.17 -13.87 0.35
C VAL A 182 -15.08 -13.13 -0.98
N GLU A 183 -15.41 -13.84 -2.07
CA GLU A 183 -15.54 -13.26 -3.40
C GLU A 183 -17.01 -13.19 -3.82
N PHE A 184 -17.43 -12.09 -4.41
CA PHE A 184 -18.77 -11.89 -4.95
C PHE A 184 -18.71 -11.81 -6.47
N GLU A 185 -19.64 -12.51 -7.13
CA GLU A 185 -19.66 -12.58 -8.60
C GLU A 185 -20.39 -11.39 -9.24
N SER A 186 -21.48 -10.90 -8.59
CA SER A 186 -22.26 -9.80 -9.14
C SER A 186 -21.69 -8.43 -8.79
N LYS A 187 -21.80 -7.48 -9.71
CA LYS A 187 -21.34 -6.10 -9.47
C LYS A 187 -22.12 -5.42 -8.34
N GLU A 188 -23.37 -5.75 -8.20
CA GLU A 188 -24.26 -5.24 -7.16
C GLU A 188 -23.80 -5.71 -5.77
N GLU A 189 -23.41 -6.97 -5.63
CA GLU A 189 -22.85 -7.51 -4.39
C GLU A 189 -21.47 -6.92 -4.09
N GLN A 190 -20.61 -6.81 -5.11
CA GLN A 190 -19.30 -6.18 -4.97
C GLN A 190 -19.41 -4.72 -4.49
N GLN A 191 -20.38 -3.97 -5.02
CA GLN A 191 -20.61 -2.60 -4.57
C GLN A 191 -21.17 -2.56 -3.15
N ALA A 192 -22.15 -3.41 -2.82
CA ALA A 192 -22.71 -3.51 -1.49
C ALA A 192 -21.64 -3.91 -0.45
N ALA A 193 -20.75 -4.84 -0.81
CA ALA A 193 -19.62 -5.26 0.01
C ALA A 193 -18.62 -4.12 0.27
N HIS A 194 -18.27 -3.38 -0.79
CA HIS A 194 -17.37 -2.23 -0.70
C HIS A 194 -17.92 -1.13 0.23
N ASP A 195 -19.21 -0.83 0.14
CA ASP A 195 -19.87 0.24 0.90
C ASP A 195 -20.01 -0.06 2.40
N LEU A 196 -19.71 -1.28 2.84
CA LEU A 196 -19.67 -1.65 4.25
C LEU A 196 -18.43 -1.16 4.99
N PHE A 197 -17.35 -0.86 4.29
CA PHE A 197 -16.06 -0.41 4.84
C PHE A 197 -15.57 -1.29 6.01
N LEU A 198 -15.69 -2.62 5.86
CA LEU A 198 -15.22 -3.57 6.87
C LEU A 198 -13.69 -3.51 6.99
N LEU A 199 -13.19 -3.76 8.19
CA LEU A 199 -11.75 -3.71 8.49
C LEU A 199 -11.01 -4.91 7.88
N THR A 200 -11.63 -6.09 7.96
CA THR A 200 -11.04 -7.35 7.50
C THR A 200 -11.19 -7.61 6.00
N THR A 201 -11.86 -6.73 5.24
CA THR A 201 -11.85 -6.74 3.77
C THR A 201 -10.62 -6.08 3.19
N LYS A 202 -9.92 -5.23 3.97
CA LYS A 202 -8.77 -4.49 3.49
C LYS A 202 -7.62 -5.42 3.12
N PRO A 203 -6.89 -5.14 2.02
CA PRO A 203 -5.68 -5.88 1.68
C PRO A 203 -4.62 -5.70 2.78
N VAL A 204 -3.85 -6.75 3.04
CA VAL A 204 -2.83 -6.78 4.08
C VAL A 204 -1.47 -7.20 3.53
N LEU A 205 -0.42 -6.51 3.99
CA LEU A 205 0.97 -6.91 3.84
C LEU A 205 1.53 -7.28 5.22
N TYR A 206 1.92 -8.51 5.41
CA TYR A 206 2.61 -8.95 6.63
C TYR A 206 4.09 -8.59 6.54
N VAL A 207 4.58 -7.85 7.52
CA VAL A 207 5.98 -7.42 7.61
C VAL A 207 6.64 -8.14 8.78
N CYS A 208 7.40 -9.18 8.47
CA CYS A 208 8.15 -9.98 9.45
C CYS A 208 9.42 -9.22 9.85
N ASN A 209 9.41 -8.60 11.02
CA ASN A 209 10.59 -7.94 11.56
C ASN A 209 11.52 -8.97 12.19
N VAL A 210 12.69 -9.15 11.58
CA VAL A 210 13.72 -10.14 11.95
C VAL A 210 14.97 -9.46 12.50
N ASP A 211 15.91 -10.27 13.01
CA ASP A 211 17.27 -9.83 13.31
C ASP A 211 18.08 -9.57 12.02
N GLU A 212 19.22 -8.87 12.15
CA GLU A 212 20.10 -8.51 11.04
C GLU A 212 20.57 -9.72 10.23
N SER A 213 20.94 -10.81 10.91
CA SER A 213 21.45 -12.04 10.26
C SER A 213 20.41 -12.71 9.35
N SER A 214 19.13 -12.44 9.61
CA SER A 214 17.98 -12.97 8.87
C SER A 214 17.40 -11.98 7.85
N ALA A 215 17.97 -10.78 7.70
CA ALA A 215 17.43 -9.71 6.87
C ALA A 215 17.25 -10.09 5.40
N LYS A 216 18.13 -10.96 4.86
CA LYS A 216 18.10 -11.40 3.47
C LYS A 216 17.16 -12.58 3.22
N THR A 217 17.20 -13.59 4.08
CA THR A 217 16.57 -14.90 3.82
C THR A 217 15.41 -15.22 4.75
N GLY A 218 15.16 -14.38 5.73
CA GLY A 218 14.22 -14.67 6.81
C GLY A 218 14.71 -15.77 7.77
N ASN A 219 13.84 -16.19 8.65
CA ASN A 219 14.07 -17.25 9.62
C ASN A 219 12.83 -18.16 9.76
N GLU A 220 12.85 -19.12 10.68
CA GLU A 220 11.73 -20.04 10.85
C GLU A 220 10.43 -19.33 11.27
N TYR A 221 10.50 -18.21 11.98
CA TYR A 221 9.33 -17.41 12.34
C TYR A 221 8.72 -16.71 11.12
N SER A 222 9.54 -16.09 10.28
CA SER A 222 9.05 -15.42 9.07
C SER A 222 8.45 -16.40 8.07
N LYS A 223 9.04 -17.61 7.92
CA LYS A 223 8.50 -18.65 7.05
C LYS A 223 7.10 -19.14 7.45
N GLN A 224 6.80 -19.16 8.75
CA GLN A 224 5.46 -19.49 9.23
C GLN A 224 4.44 -18.45 8.75
N ILE A 225 4.78 -17.16 8.84
CA ILE A 225 3.91 -16.08 8.38
C ILE A 225 3.79 -16.06 6.85
N GLU A 226 4.87 -16.30 6.11
CA GLU A 226 4.86 -16.40 4.65
C GLU A 226 3.91 -17.52 4.17
N LYS A 227 3.91 -18.67 4.86
CA LYS A 227 2.99 -19.76 4.56
C LYS A 227 1.54 -19.34 4.78
N ILE A 228 1.22 -18.74 5.92
CA ILE A 228 -0.12 -18.27 6.24
C ILE A 228 -0.56 -17.18 5.24
N ALA A 229 0.31 -16.23 4.92
CA ALA A 229 0.03 -15.21 3.93
C ALA A 229 -0.36 -15.81 2.58
N THR A 230 0.38 -16.83 2.11
CA THR A 230 0.08 -17.55 0.88
C THR A 230 -1.30 -18.22 0.93
N GLU A 231 -1.64 -18.87 2.05
CA GLU A 231 -2.93 -19.53 2.25
C GLU A 231 -4.11 -18.53 2.28
N GLU A 232 -3.86 -17.31 2.75
CA GLU A 232 -4.85 -16.22 2.79
C GLU A 232 -4.91 -15.37 1.50
N GLY A 233 -4.06 -15.65 0.51
CA GLY A 233 -3.93 -14.81 -0.69
C GLY A 233 -3.36 -13.42 -0.40
N ALA A 234 -2.63 -13.27 0.72
CA ALA A 234 -1.94 -12.04 1.12
C ALA A 234 -0.45 -12.11 0.78
N GLU A 235 0.25 -10.98 0.92
CA GLU A 235 1.70 -10.92 0.78
C GLU A 235 2.39 -10.86 2.13
N ALA A 236 3.62 -11.41 2.17
CA ALA A 236 4.55 -11.23 3.28
C ALA A 236 5.89 -10.71 2.80
N MET A 237 6.62 -10.03 3.69
CA MET A 237 8.00 -9.63 3.44
C MET A 237 8.81 -9.66 4.72
N VAL A 238 10.12 -9.81 4.56
CA VAL A 238 11.09 -9.76 5.66
C VAL A 238 11.76 -8.39 5.70
N ILE A 239 11.93 -7.83 6.89
CA ILE A 239 12.67 -6.60 7.15
C ILE A 239 13.39 -6.70 8.49
N ALA A 240 14.60 -6.15 8.60
CA ALA A 240 15.29 -5.97 9.87
C ALA A 240 15.21 -4.49 10.27
N ALA A 241 14.22 -4.10 11.05
CA ALA A 241 13.93 -2.70 11.34
C ALA A 241 15.10 -1.97 12.00
N LYS A 242 15.92 -2.66 12.80
CA LYS A 242 17.13 -2.09 13.41
C LYS A 242 18.19 -1.80 12.36
N THR A 243 18.42 -2.71 11.43
CA THR A 243 19.34 -2.53 10.31
C THR A 243 18.88 -1.37 9.40
N GLU A 244 17.59 -1.21 9.18
CA GLU A 244 17.04 -0.07 8.43
C GLU A 244 17.29 1.27 9.16
N GLU A 245 17.24 1.28 10.50
CA GLU A 245 17.59 2.46 11.31
C GLU A 245 19.07 2.81 11.14
N ASP A 246 19.96 1.82 11.17
CA ASP A 246 21.39 1.99 10.93
C ASP A 246 21.65 2.55 9.51
N ILE A 247 21.03 1.99 8.48
CA ILE A 247 21.10 2.50 7.09
C ILE A 247 20.58 3.96 7.01
N ALA A 248 19.46 4.25 7.67
CA ALA A 248 18.87 5.59 7.66
C ALA A 248 19.79 6.64 8.33
N SER A 249 20.65 6.23 9.29
CA SER A 249 21.58 7.08 10.00
C SER A 249 22.81 7.46 9.20
N LEU A 250 23.11 6.75 8.10
CA LEU A 250 24.25 7.04 7.22
C LEU A 250 23.99 8.29 6.38
N ASP A 251 24.98 9.17 6.28
CA ASP A 251 24.86 10.47 5.60
C ASP A 251 24.99 10.37 4.08
N SER A 252 25.95 9.54 3.60
CA SER A 252 26.23 9.45 2.17
C SER A 252 25.51 8.30 1.48
N TYR A 253 25.22 8.47 0.19
CA TYR A 253 24.65 7.41 -0.64
C TYR A 253 25.64 6.24 -0.79
N GLU A 254 26.93 6.55 -0.93
CA GLU A 254 28.00 5.57 -1.06
C GLU A 254 28.11 4.68 0.18
N ASP A 255 28.03 5.26 1.38
CA ASP A 255 28.08 4.49 2.63
C ASP A 255 26.87 3.57 2.74
N LYS A 256 25.67 4.02 2.33
CA LYS A 256 24.47 3.20 2.30
C LYS A 256 24.61 2.01 1.35
N GLN A 257 25.17 2.24 0.16
CA GLN A 257 25.40 1.17 -0.81
C GLN A 257 26.43 0.15 -0.31
N MET A 258 27.53 0.61 0.26
CA MET A 258 28.53 -0.28 0.87
C MET A 258 27.92 -1.14 1.98
N PHE A 259 27.11 -0.55 2.84
CA PHE A 259 26.45 -1.28 3.93
C PHE A 259 25.45 -2.32 3.43
N LEU A 260 24.66 -1.99 2.40
CA LEU A 260 23.76 -2.93 1.74
C LEU A 260 24.51 -4.09 1.09
N GLU A 261 25.65 -3.80 0.39
CA GLU A 261 26.51 -4.82 -0.22
C GLU A 261 27.09 -5.76 0.83
N GLU A 262 27.55 -5.24 1.99
CA GLU A 262 28.07 -6.04 3.10
C GLU A 262 27.03 -7.02 3.64
N LEU A 263 25.78 -6.59 3.72
CA LEU A 263 24.64 -7.43 4.11
C LEU A 263 24.13 -8.34 2.97
N GLY A 264 24.65 -8.15 1.75
CA GLY A 264 24.21 -8.88 0.56
C GLY A 264 22.80 -8.53 0.13
N LEU A 265 22.35 -7.30 0.39
CA LEU A 265 21.04 -6.74 0.00
C LEU A 265 21.21 -5.87 -1.24
N GLU A 266 20.29 -5.98 -2.20
CA GLU A 266 20.28 -5.15 -3.41
C GLU A 266 19.72 -3.75 -3.15
N GLU A 267 18.74 -3.67 -2.25
CA GLU A 267 18.09 -2.42 -1.83
C GLU A 267 17.65 -2.51 -0.36
N SER A 268 17.35 -1.38 0.25
CA SER A 268 16.86 -1.32 1.63
C SER A 268 15.48 -1.98 1.76
N GLY A 269 15.21 -2.58 2.92
CA GLY A 269 13.90 -3.13 3.23
C GLY A 269 12.82 -2.08 3.25
N VAL A 270 13.15 -0.84 3.62
CA VAL A 270 12.24 0.33 3.56
C VAL A 270 11.80 0.61 2.13
N ASN A 271 12.70 0.61 1.16
CA ASN A 271 12.35 0.82 -0.26
C ASN A 271 11.43 -0.29 -0.76
N ARG A 272 11.76 -1.55 -0.45
CA ARG A 272 10.90 -2.70 -0.77
C ARG A 272 9.51 -2.59 -0.14
N LEU A 273 9.45 -2.13 1.11
CA LEU A 273 8.17 -1.93 1.81
C LEU A 273 7.31 -0.86 1.14
N ILE A 274 7.90 0.29 0.78
CA ILE A 274 7.19 1.36 0.09
C ILE A 274 6.62 0.87 -1.25
N ASN A 275 7.43 0.17 -2.04
CA ASN A 275 7.01 -0.38 -3.32
C ASN A 275 5.88 -1.41 -3.15
N LYS A 276 6.00 -2.32 -2.17
CA LYS A 276 4.95 -3.30 -1.88
C LYS A 276 3.66 -2.64 -1.37
N ALA A 277 3.74 -1.63 -0.50
CA ALA A 277 2.58 -0.87 -0.04
C ALA A 277 1.87 -0.15 -1.20
N TYR A 278 2.63 0.41 -2.13
CA TYR A 278 2.10 1.05 -3.33
C TYR A 278 1.33 0.06 -4.21
N HIS A 279 1.89 -1.12 -4.44
CA HIS A 279 1.23 -2.18 -5.21
C HIS A 279 0.03 -2.79 -4.46
N LEU A 280 0.11 -2.92 -3.14
CA LEU A 280 -0.99 -3.39 -2.30
C LEU A 280 -2.25 -2.52 -2.43
N LEU A 281 -2.04 -1.21 -2.63
CA LEU A 281 -3.10 -0.24 -2.92
C LEU A 281 -3.60 -0.30 -4.39
N ASN A 282 -3.12 -1.26 -5.17
CA ASN A 282 -3.44 -1.40 -6.59
C ASN A 282 -3.05 -0.18 -7.44
N LEU A 283 -1.99 0.51 -7.02
CA LEU A 283 -1.46 1.69 -7.67
C LEU A 283 -0.38 1.33 -8.69
N GLN A 284 -0.33 2.13 -9.74
CA GLN A 284 0.67 2.10 -10.80
C GLN A 284 1.12 3.53 -11.12
N THR A 285 2.19 3.65 -11.88
CA THR A 285 2.79 4.93 -12.23
C THR A 285 2.89 5.08 -13.74
N PHE A 286 2.36 6.18 -14.30
CA PHE A 286 2.78 6.68 -15.61
C PHE A 286 3.71 7.88 -15.44
N ILE A 287 4.52 8.17 -16.43
CA ILE A 287 5.56 9.19 -16.37
C ILE A 287 5.32 10.25 -17.44
N THR A 288 5.52 11.50 -17.08
CA THR A 288 5.70 12.59 -18.04
C THR A 288 7.16 13.00 -18.04
N ALA A 289 7.81 13.01 -19.19
CA ALA A 289 9.22 13.35 -19.34
C ALA A 289 9.38 14.58 -20.22
N GLY A 290 10.06 15.60 -19.74
CA GLY A 290 10.32 16.84 -20.45
C GLY A 290 11.46 17.64 -19.81
N GLU A 291 11.95 18.66 -20.51
CA GLU A 291 13.06 19.52 -20.04
C GLU A 291 12.77 20.23 -18.71
N MET A 292 11.51 20.56 -18.42
CA MET A 292 11.13 21.19 -17.16
C MET A 292 11.14 20.21 -15.99
N GLU A 293 10.56 19.04 -16.18
CA GLU A 293 10.46 17.99 -15.16
C GLU A 293 10.31 16.59 -15.76
N VAL A 294 10.84 15.60 -15.04
CA VAL A 294 10.45 14.19 -15.15
C VAL A 294 9.60 13.89 -13.93
N LYS A 295 8.34 13.50 -14.16
CA LYS A 295 7.38 13.33 -13.06
C LYS A 295 6.60 12.03 -13.17
N ALA A 296 6.56 11.32 -12.05
CA ALA A 296 5.71 10.16 -11.84
C ALA A 296 4.31 10.58 -11.40
N TRP A 297 3.30 9.96 -11.98
CA TRP A 297 1.90 10.19 -11.70
C TRP A 297 1.24 8.89 -11.28
N THR A 298 0.62 8.89 -10.11
CA THR A 298 -0.06 7.73 -9.54
C THR A 298 -1.43 7.52 -10.17
N PHE A 299 -1.76 6.29 -10.55
CA PHE A 299 -3.09 5.92 -11.02
C PHE A 299 -3.46 4.51 -10.53
N HIS A 300 -4.75 4.15 -10.58
CA HIS A 300 -5.18 2.80 -10.27
C HIS A 300 -5.01 1.86 -11.46
N LYS A 301 -4.49 0.68 -11.22
CA LYS A 301 -4.37 -0.38 -12.22
C LYS A 301 -5.69 -0.60 -12.94
N GLY A 302 -5.64 -0.68 -14.27
CA GLY A 302 -6.82 -0.84 -15.12
C GLY A 302 -7.48 0.46 -15.56
N TRP A 303 -6.99 1.61 -15.11
CA TRP A 303 -7.51 2.90 -15.60
C TRP A 303 -7.17 3.14 -17.06
N LYS A 304 -8.09 3.83 -17.74
CA LYS A 304 -7.95 4.23 -19.13
C LYS A 304 -7.29 5.60 -19.25
N ALA A 305 -6.76 5.89 -20.45
CA ALA A 305 -6.03 7.12 -20.72
C ALA A 305 -6.75 8.43 -20.30
N PRO A 306 -8.09 8.60 -20.50
CA PRO A 306 -8.76 9.80 -20.01
C PRO A 306 -8.73 9.96 -18.50
N GLN A 307 -8.90 8.87 -17.73
CA GLN A 307 -8.83 8.90 -16.27
C GLN A 307 -7.41 9.27 -15.79
N CYS A 308 -6.39 8.72 -16.44
CA CYS A 308 -4.99 9.08 -16.15
C CYS A 308 -4.68 10.54 -16.51
N ALA A 309 -5.24 11.07 -17.62
CA ALA A 309 -5.14 12.49 -17.93
C ALA A 309 -5.78 13.37 -16.85
N GLY A 310 -6.87 12.91 -16.25
CA GLY A 310 -7.57 13.54 -15.13
C GLY A 310 -6.71 13.67 -13.87
N VAL A 311 -5.74 12.78 -13.66
CA VAL A 311 -4.77 12.88 -12.55
C VAL A 311 -3.90 14.14 -12.66
N ILE A 312 -3.57 14.54 -13.88
CA ILE A 312 -2.81 15.78 -14.12
C ILE A 312 -3.70 17.00 -13.91
N HIS A 313 -4.85 17.02 -14.58
CA HIS A 313 -5.85 18.07 -14.44
C HIS A 313 -7.23 17.59 -14.95
N THR A 314 -8.30 18.02 -14.27
CA THR A 314 -9.68 17.63 -14.63
C THR A 314 -10.08 18.04 -16.07
N ASP A 315 -9.50 19.14 -16.58
CA ASP A 315 -9.76 19.58 -17.96
C ASP A 315 -9.12 18.65 -18.99
N PHE A 316 -8.01 17.99 -18.65
CA PHE A 316 -7.37 16.99 -19.52
C PHE A 316 -8.28 15.77 -19.71
N GLU A 317 -8.99 15.34 -18.67
CA GLU A 317 -9.97 14.27 -18.75
C GLU A 317 -11.16 14.67 -19.62
N LYS A 318 -11.77 15.83 -19.33
CA LYS A 318 -12.95 16.33 -20.03
C LYS A 318 -12.70 16.60 -21.51
N GLY A 319 -11.57 17.23 -21.81
CA GLY A 319 -11.16 17.59 -23.15
C GLY A 319 -10.31 16.54 -23.87
N PHE A 320 -10.19 15.32 -23.32
CA PHE A 320 -9.30 14.28 -23.86
C PHE A 320 -9.55 13.97 -25.34
N ILE A 321 -8.51 14.07 -26.15
CA ILE A 321 -8.52 13.73 -27.57
C ILE A 321 -7.80 12.41 -27.79
N ARG A 322 -6.53 12.33 -27.38
CA ARG A 322 -5.65 11.15 -27.51
C ARG A 322 -4.48 11.24 -26.55
N ALA A 323 -3.82 10.11 -26.31
CA ALA A 323 -2.54 10.02 -25.65
C ALA A 323 -1.45 9.61 -26.64
N GLU A 324 -0.29 10.26 -26.58
CA GLU A 324 0.94 9.80 -27.19
C GLU A 324 1.66 8.98 -26.12
N VAL A 325 1.93 7.69 -26.41
CA VAL A 325 2.47 6.73 -25.44
C VAL A 325 3.78 6.18 -25.94
N ILE A 326 4.81 6.22 -25.09
CA ILE A 326 6.12 5.63 -25.33
C ILE A 326 6.38 4.60 -24.23
N LYS A 327 6.83 3.40 -24.60
CA LYS A 327 7.25 2.41 -23.63
C LYS A 327 8.61 2.79 -23.03
N TYR A 328 8.77 2.59 -21.74
CA TYR A 328 9.98 2.95 -21.02
C TYR A 328 11.25 2.37 -21.68
N GLU A 329 11.24 1.11 -22.07
CA GLU A 329 12.35 0.42 -22.73
C GLU A 329 12.70 1.03 -24.10
N ASP A 330 11.67 1.49 -24.86
CA ASP A 330 11.89 2.17 -26.13
C ASP A 330 12.54 3.56 -25.88
N TYR A 331 12.16 4.25 -24.79
CA TYR A 331 12.80 5.52 -24.45
C TYR A 331 14.28 5.37 -24.12
N LEU A 332 14.64 4.36 -23.32
CA LEU A 332 16.03 4.05 -23.01
C LEU A 332 16.83 3.65 -24.27
N LYS A 333 16.20 2.90 -25.17
CA LYS A 333 16.86 2.39 -26.38
C LYS A 333 17.18 3.48 -27.41
N TYR A 334 16.24 4.40 -27.61
CA TYR A 334 16.35 5.41 -28.70
C TYR A 334 16.82 6.77 -28.20
N GLY A 335 16.77 7.05 -26.93
CA GLY A 335 17.35 8.22 -26.27
C GLY A 335 16.65 9.56 -26.53
N SER A 336 15.63 9.62 -27.42
CA SER A 336 14.88 10.84 -27.67
C SER A 336 13.52 10.57 -28.30
N GLU A 337 12.54 11.44 -28.07
CA GLU A 337 11.22 11.35 -28.68
C GLU A 337 11.26 11.42 -30.22
N ALA A 338 12.19 12.19 -30.79
CA ALA A 338 12.37 12.28 -32.23
C ALA A 338 12.77 10.95 -32.84
N ALA A 339 13.80 10.29 -32.26
CA ALA A 339 14.25 8.98 -32.72
C ALA A 339 13.20 7.88 -32.52
N ILE A 340 12.43 7.94 -31.41
CA ILE A 340 11.30 7.03 -31.13
C ILE A 340 10.21 7.18 -32.20
N ARG A 341 9.91 8.41 -32.60
CA ARG A 341 8.91 8.73 -33.65
C ARG A 341 9.38 8.22 -35.01
N GLU A 342 10.65 8.45 -35.36
CA GLU A 342 11.25 7.92 -36.59
C GLU A 342 11.26 6.40 -36.64
N ALA A 343 11.48 5.74 -35.51
CA ALA A 343 11.43 4.29 -35.37
C ALA A 343 10.00 3.71 -35.37
N GLY A 344 8.96 4.56 -35.43
CA GLY A 344 7.55 4.12 -35.42
C GLY A 344 7.12 3.53 -34.07
N LYS A 345 7.80 3.92 -32.98
CA LYS A 345 7.54 3.42 -31.61
C LYS A 345 6.68 4.35 -30.76
N LEU A 346 6.30 5.49 -31.28
CA LEU A 346 5.33 6.39 -30.64
C LEU A 346 3.90 5.84 -30.89
N GLY A 347 3.28 5.31 -29.84
CA GLY A 347 1.87 4.92 -29.85
C GLY A 347 0.95 6.13 -29.85
N ILE A 348 -0.13 6.06 -30.62
CA ILE A 348 -1.21 7.06 -30.58
C ILE A 348 -2.46 6.33 -30.11
N GLU A 349 -2.86 6.60 -28.88
CA GLU A 349 -3.86 5.82 -28.16
C GLU A 349 -5.14 6.64 -27.90
N GLY A 350 -6.27 5.96 -28.04
CA GLY A 350 -7.60 6.54 -27.82
C GLY A 350 -8.11 6.38 -26.37
N LYS A 351 -9.41 6.68 -26.21
CA LYS A 351 -10.08 6.67 -24.90
C LYS A 351 -10.12 5.31 -24.21
N GLU A 352 -10.06 4.22 -24.99
CA GLU A 352 -10.16 2.85 -24.47
C GLU A 352 -8.80 2.25 -24.06
N TYR A 353 -7.70 2.97 -24.28
CA TYR A 353 -6.39 2.49 -23.92
C TYR A 353 -6.25 2.33 -22.40
N VAL A 354 -5.95 1.13 -21.94
CA VAL A 354 -5.64 0.82 -20.55
C VAL A 354 -4.17 1.10 -20.31
N VAL A 355 -3.90 2.13 -19.50
CA VAL A 355 -2.53 2.59 -19.19
C VAL A 355 -1.76 1.49 -18.45
N GLN A 356 -0.51 1.31 -18.84
CA GLN A 356 0.40 0.34 -18.23
C GLN A 356 1.39 1.05 -17.29
N ASP A 357 1.86 0.32 -16.29
CA ASP A 357 2.89 0.83 -15.39
C ASP A 357 4.17 1.17 -16.16
N GLY A 358 4.71 2.36 -15.93
CA GLY A 358 5.90 2.86 -16.61
C GLY A 358 5.66 3.45 -18.00
N ASP A 359 4.41 3.55 -18.49
CA ASP A 359 4.14 4.26 -19.72
C ASP A 359 4.58 5.73 -19.62
N ILE A 360 5.33 6.20 -20.62
CA ILE A 360 5.66 7.63 -20.74
C ILE A 360 4.61 8.26 -21.64
N MET A 361 3.87 9.24 -21.11
CA MET A 361 2.64 9.71 -21.72
C MET A 361 2.62 11.21 -21.98
N HIS A 362 2.06 11.58 -23.13
CA HIS A 362 1.76 12.96 -23.49
C HIS A 362 0.29 13.07 -23.90
N PHE A 363 -0.50 13.82 -23.15
CA PHE A 363 -1.94 13.94 -23.42
C PHE A 363 -2.23 15.12 -24.35
N ARG A 364 -3.06 14.89 -25.36
CA ARG A 364 -3.62 15.92 -26.24
C ARG A 364 -5.09 16.11 -25.85
N PHE A 365 -5.43 17.33 -25.52
CA PHE A 365 -6.76 17.70 -25.08
C PHE A 365 -7.17 19.05 -25.68
N ASN A 366 -8.46 19.32 -25.70
CA ASN A 366 -9.03 20.60 -26.08
C ASN A 366 -10.06 21.02 -25.03
N VAL A 367 -9.96 22.23 -24.52
CA VAL A 367 -10.83 22.80 -23.47
C VAL A 367 -11.68 23.89 -24.12
#